data_9342204785b751a22d2a2a2150c8f9d4
#
_entry.id   9342204785b751a22d2a2a2150c8f9d4
#
_cell.length_a   1.000
_cell.length_b   1.000
_cell.length_c   1.000
_cell.angle_alpha   90.00
_cell.angle_beta   90.00
_cell.angle_gamma   90.00
#
_symmetry.space_group_name_H-M   'P 1'
#
loop_
_entity.id
_entity.type
_entity.pdbx_description
1 polymer ?
#
loop_
_entity_poly.entity_id
_entity_poly.type
_entity_poly.pdbx_seq_one_letter_code
_entity_poly.pdbx_strand_id
1 'polypeptide(L)'
;RDDSRDDPEVIEYLENENKLADLWFDSNYDYQSEIVDELTNQVPDKETTFPVSNNSYTYYQKINKDDQLPRYYRKDKDKNETLYLDPNLKLKDQFYYSIGSISPSPDNTLIAFTEDNNGRREYQIKILNPDTLETLDETIVGASNDVVWFNDNNYILYLKKDPVTLIADSVYLHRIGTKQNEDVLIYKEDDPEFDINLYVSKTKKYAYLDIESTNSNEIRLIDLDKPLKDIKTFIKRSDDHLYYLEHIRDEEFIIRSNLDAPNFKILKSNTLSNINNFDEIIPHDKDVFINKTLVIKNKLVLEVRKLGLPEITIYDLSSLSSYDVKFPENAYDVSLAHNTEFADDNFNYKYSSLVTPSTVFNFDLNTKESSILWKKEIELFDKNNYATNRFFISARDEEKIPVVTIAHKDTVADSAPILFYGYGSYGINIDAQFRESLIPLLLSLIHI
;
A
#
# COMPACT_ATOMS: atom_id res chain seq x y z
N ARG A 1 -24.37 2.36 21.05
CA ARG A 1 -23.00 2.90 21.02
C ARG A 1 -22.88 4.00 22.06
N ASP A 2 -21.93 3.92 22.96
CA ASP A 2 -21.61 4.96 23.94
C ASP A 2 -20.45 5.82 23.41
N ASP A 3 -20.78 6.97 22.80
CA ASP A 3 -19.78 7.88 22.22
C ASP A 3 -19.10 8.76 23.28
N SER A 4 -19.71 8.90 24.48
CA SER A 4 -19.09 9.58 25.64
C SER A 4 -18.04 8.69 26.31
N ARG A 5 -18.17 7.37 26.21
CA ARG A 5 -17.30 6.35 26.83
C ARG A 5 -17.26 6.44 28.35
N ASP A 6 -18.35 6.84 28.95
CA ASP A 6 -18.48 7.05 30.42
C ASP A 6 -19.64 6.26 31.04
N ASP A 7 -20.33 5.41 30.26
CA ASP A 7 -21.37 4.52 30.79
C ASP A 7 -20.78 3.52 31.78
N PRO A 8 -21.14 3.61 33.06
CA PRO A 8 -20.54 2.80 34.11
C PRO A 8 -20.82 1.30 33.98
N GLU A 9 -21.95 0.90 33.39
CA GLU A 9 -22.29 -0.51 33.16
C GLU A 9 -21.38 -1.12 32.07
N VAL A 10 -21.10 -0.35 31.01
CA VAL A 10 -20.16 -0.75 29.94
C VAL A 10 -18.73 -0.85 30.48
N ILE A 11 -18.32 0.15 31.28
CA ILE A 11 -16.97 0.16 31.89
C ILE A 11 -16.79 -1.05 32.80
N GLU A 12 -17.75 -1.30 33.71
CA GLU A 12 -17.70 -2.44 34.63
C GLU A 12 -17.61 -3.78 33.86
N TYR A 13 -18.41 -3.92 32.81
CA TYR A 13 -18.35 -5.10 31.95
C TYR A 13 -16.96 -5.31 31.37
N LEU A 14 -16.37 -4.27 30.75
CA LEU A 14 -15.04 -4.33 30.13
C LEU A 14 -13.94 -4.65 31.17
N GLU A 15 -14.03 -4.04 32.38
CA GLU A 15 -13.09 -4.34 33.47
C GLU A 15 -13.19 -5.79 33.96
N ASN A 16 -14.39 -6.37 33.97
CA ASN A 16 -14.56 -7.76 34.36
C ASN A 16 -14.04 -8.74 33.31
N GLU A 17 -14.23 -8.43 32.00
CA GLU A 17 -13.63 -9.18 30.91
C GLU A 17 -12.09 -9.12 30.94
N ASN A 18 -11.52 -7.94 31.22
CA ASN A 18 -10.09 -7.78 31.38
C ASN A 18 -9.55 -8.64 32.55
N LYS A 19 -10.21 -8.62 33.71
CA LYS A 19 -9.83 -9.47 34.85
C LYS A 19 -9.85 -10.96 34.51
N LEU A 20 -10.84 -11.42 33.73
CA LEU A 20 -10.90 -12.81 33.28
C LEU A 20 -9.75 -13.13 32.32
N ALA A 21 -9.44 -12.23 31.38
CA ALA A 21 -8.31 -12.38 30.47
C ALA A 21 -6.97 -12.41 31.24
N ASP A 22 -6.77 -11.53 32.21
CA ASP A 22 -5.56 -11.47 33.04
C ASP A 22 -5.34 -12.80 33.78
N LEU A 23 -6.40 -13.34 34.42
CA LEU A 23 -6.32 -14.64 35.10
C LEU A 23 -5.92 -15.78 34.16
N TRP A 24 -6.41 -15.76 32.92
CA TRP A 24 -6.04 -16.77 31.92
C TRP A 24 -4.58 -16.61 31.48
N PHE A 25 -4.14 -15.40 31.20
CA PHE A 25 -2.76 -15.10 30.81
C PHE A 25 -1.78 -15.42 31.94
N ASP A 26 -2.11 -15.05 33.19
CA ASP A 26 -1.27 -15.37 34.35
C ASP A 26 -1.08 -16.89 34.52
N SER A 27 -2.13 -17.68 34.30
CA SER A 27 -2.05 -19.14 34.38
C SER A 27 -1.23 -19.78 33.26
N ASN A 28 -0.97 -19.06 32.16
CA ASN A 28 -0.19 -19.50 31.02
C ASN A 28 1.08 -18.66 30.77
N TYR A 29 1.55 -17.94 31.81
CA TYR A 29 2.63 -16.97 31.70
C TYR A 29 3.94 -17.58 31.14
N ASP A 30 4.33 -18.75 31.61
CA ASP A 30 5.57 -19.40 31.16
C ASP A 30 5.51 -19.71 29.66
N TYR A 31 4.39 -20.26 29.17
CA TYR A 31 4.19 -20.55 27.75
C TYR A 31 4.13 -19.26 26.89
N GLN A 32 3.47 -18.24 27.39
CA GLN A 32 3.44 -16.93 26.73
C GLN A 32 4.84 -16.31 26.62
N SER A 33 5.62 -16.39 27.71
CA SER A 33 6.99 -15.88 27.75
C SER A 33 7.90 -16.58 26.75
N GLU A 34 7.78 -17.90 26.64
CA GLU A 34 8.53 -18.71 25.69
C GLU A 34 8.24 -18.31 24.24
N ILE A 35 6.93 -18.12 23.87
CA ILE A 35 6.53 -17.63 22.53
C ILE A 35 7.06 -16.20 22.28
N VAL A 36 6.98 -15.32 23.26
CA VAL A 36 7.48 -13.93 23.14
C VAL A 36 9.00 -13.92 22.91
N ASP A 37 9.73 -14.77 23.61
CA ASP A 37 11.19 -14.91 23.43
C ASP A 37 11.52 -15.43 22.03
N GLU A 38 10.80 -16.43 21.53
CA GLU A 38 10.98 -16.96 20.18
C GLU A 38 10.69 -15.90 19.12
N LEU A 39 9.60 -15.13 19.25
CA LEU A 39 9.24 -14.03 18.34
C LEU A 39 10.30 -12.92 18.38
N THR A 40 10.76 -12.55 19.57
CA THR A 40 11.76 -11.50 19.77
C THR A 40 13.11 -11.88 19.15
N ASN A 41 13.52 -13.16 19.28
CA ASN A 41 14.75 -13.67 18.70
C ASN A 41 14.76 -13.70 17.16
N GLN A 42 13.58 -13.60 16.53
CA GLN A 42 13.46 -13.50 15.06
C GLN A 42 13.55 -12.06 14.54
N VAL A 43 13.43 -11.06 15.42
CA VAL A 43 13.55 -9.65 15.03
C VAL A 43 15.03 -9.33 14.77
N PRO A 44 15.38 -8.91 13.55
CA PRO A 44 16.77 -8.60 13.24
C PRO A 44 17.23 -7.34 14.00
N ASP A 45 18.51 -7.32 14.40
CA ASP A 45 19.13 -6.16 15.07
C ASP A 45 19.10 -4.89 14.17
N LYS A 46 19.02 -5.08 12.87
CA LYS A 46 18.93 -3.99 11.88
C LYS A 46 18.08 -4.42 10.70
N GLU A 47 17.16 -3.57 10.33
CA GLU A 47 16.36 -3.75 9.11
C GLU A 47 16.47 -2.50 8.24
N THR A 48 16.54 -2.68 6.92
CA THR A 48 16.49 -1.60 5.93
C THR A 48 15.39 -1.92 4.94
N THR A 49 14.46 -0.98 4.75
CA THR A 49 13.38 -1.15 3.79
C THR A 49 13.89 -1.13 2.35
N PHE A 50 13.06 -1.63 1.41
CA PHE A 50 13.34 -1.50 -0.02
C PHE A 50 13.54 -0.03 -0.39
N PRO A 51 14.68 0.32 -1.04
CA PRO A 51 14.95 1.70 -1.43
C PRO A 51 14.10 2.14 -2.62
N VAL A 52 13.42 3.29 -2.50
CA VAL A 52 12.57 3.87 -3.54
C VAL A 52 13.28 5.06 -4.18
N SER A 53 13.46 5.02 -5.50
CA SER A 53 14.07 6.11 -6.24
C SER A 53 13.07 7.24 -6.49
N ASN A 54 13.51 8.49 -6.34
CA ASN A 54 12.80 9.69 -6.77
C ASN A 54 13.80 10.66 -7.40
N ASN A 55 13.81 10.70 -8.73
CA ASN A 55 14.77 11.50 -9.51
C ASN A 55 16.23 11.18 -9.14
N SER A 56 16.90 12.15 -8.48
CA SER A 56 18.33 12.06 -8.14
C SER A 56 18.64 11.38 -6.83
N TYR A 57 17.63 11.04 -6.05
CA TYR A 57 17.78 10.47 -4.73
C TYR A 57 17.06 9.13 -4.59
N THR A 58 17.54 8.32 -3.66
CA THR A 58 16.90 7.09 -3.23
C THR A 58 16.53 7.23 -1.75
N TYR A 59 15.27 6.96 -1.42
CA TYR A 59 14.68 7.10 -0.08
C TYR A 59 14.42 5.73 0.53
N TYR A 60 14.72 5.57 1.80
CA TYR A 60 14.52 4.32 2.55
C TYR A 60 14.52 4.56 4.06
N GLN A 61 14.12 3.54 4.78
CA GLN A 61 14.08 3.56 6.23
C GLN A 61 15.06 2.53 6.79
N LYS A 62 15.60 2.83 7.97
CA LYS A 62 16.35 1.88 8.80
C LYS A 62 15.74 1.85 10.20
N ILE A 63 15.66 0.66 10.76
CA ILE A 63 15.34 0.44 12.16
C ILE A 63 16.46 -0.37 12.80
N ASN A 64 16.96 0.06 13.97
CA ASN A 64 17.93 -0.70 14.75
C ASN A 64 17.18 -1.31 15.95
N LYS A 65 17.78 -2.29 16.61
CA LYS A 65 17.18 -3.04 17.74
C LYS A 65 16.57 -2.18 18.83
N ASP A 66 17.20 -1.05 19.16
CA ASP A 66 16.76 -0.15 20.23
C ASP A 66 15.82 0.97 19.74
N ASP A 67 15.55 1.03 18.44
CA ASP A 67 14.65 2.03 17.88
C ASP A 67 13.19 1.56 18.02
N GLN A 68 12.30 2.43 18.48
CA GLN A 68 10.88 2.17 18.49
C GLN A 68 10.22 2.53 17.16
N LEU A 69 10.83 3.45 16.41
CA LEU A 69 10.34 3.92 15.12
C LEU A 69 11.47 3.90 14.09
N PRO A 70 11.15 3.68 12.80
CA PRO A 70 12.16 3.73 11.75
C PRO A 70 12.73 5.13 11.58
N ARG A 71 14.01 5.21 11.25
CA ARG A 71 14.70 6.44 10.84
C ARG A 71 14.68 6.56 9.33
N TYR A 72 14.55 7.78 8.82
CA TYR A 72 14.37 8.06 7.40
C TYR A 72 15.66 8.62 6.79
N TYR A 73 16.09 7.96 5.73
CA TYR A 73 17.33 8.25 5.03
C TYR A 73 17.09 8.54 3.56
N ARG A 74 17.93 9.38 2.99
CA ARG A 74 18.07 9.51 1.54
C ARG A 74 19.52 9.31 1.13
N LYS A 75 19.75 8.89 -0.09
CA LYS A 75 21.05 8.70 -0.71
C LYS A 75 21.08 9.39 -2.07
N ASP A 76 22.11 10.16 -2.34
CA ASP A 76 22.32 10.79 -3.64
C ASP A 76 22.96 9.83 -4.67
N LYS A 77 23.22 10.33 -5.89
CA LYS A 77 23.84 9.56 -6.98
C LYS A 77 25.27 9.13 -6.66
N ASP A 78 26.00 9.90 -5.82
CA ASP A 78 27.34 9.58 -5.38
C ASP A 78 27.36 8.64 -4.18
N LYS A 79 26.19 8.15 -3.77
CA LYS A 79 25.96 7.25 -2.63
C LYS A 79 26.21 7.88 -1.25
N ASN A 80 26.24 9.23 -1.16
CA ASN A 80 26.26 9.89 0.13
C ASN A 80 24.91 9.73 0.81
N GLU A 81 24.92 9.22 2.04
CA GLU A 81 23.74 8.95 2.84
C GLU A 81 23.49 10.08 3.84
N THR A 82 22.24 10.55 3.91
CA THR A 82 21.78 11.55 4.87
C THR A 82 20.62 11.00 5.68
N LEU A 83 20.72 11.01 7.00
CA LEU A 83 19.60 10.85 7.93
C LEU A 83 18.88 12.21 7.97
N TYR A 84 17.68 12.31 7.40
CA TYR A 84 16.95 13.58 7.34
C TYR A 84 15.80 13.68 8.35
N LEU A 85 15.31 12.54 8.89
CA LEU A 85 14.24 12.55 9.90
C LEU A 85 14.43 11.36 10.87
N ASP A 86 14.50 11.67 12.17
CA ASP A 86 14.54 10.68 13.25
C ASP A 86 13.36 10.86 14.21
N PRO A 87 12.28 10.07 14.02
CA PRO A 87 11.09 10.12 14.87
C PRO A 87 11.36 9.75 16.34
N ASN A 88 12.39 8.94 16.61
CA ASN A 88 12.72 8.53 17.98
C ASN A 88 13.12 9.71 18.87
N LEU A 89 13.60 10.82 18.29
CA LEU A 89 13.89 12.04 19.03
C LEU A 89 12.62 12.70 19.59
N LYS A 90 11.52 12.61 18.84
CA LYS A 90 10.21 13.16 19.26
C LYS A 90 9.52 12.28 20.29
N LEU A 91 9.63 10.96 20.13
CA LEU A 91 8.99 9.99 21.02
C LEU A 91 9.49 10.08 22.47
N LYS A 92 10.70 10.62 22.71
CA LYS A 92 11.25 10.79 24.06
C LYS A 92 10.38 11.68 24.96
N ASP A 93 9.68 12.64 24.36
CA ASP A 93 8.90 13.67 25.08
C ASP A 93 7.39 13.48 24.89
N GLN A 94 6.96 12.40 24.21
CA GLN A 94 5.56 12.17 23.85
C GLN A 94 5.17 10.72 24.12
N PHE A 95 3.91 10.50 24.51
CA PHE A 95 3.37 9.15 24.70
C PHE A 95 3.18 8.39 23.38
N TYR A 96 2.87 9.11 22.30
CA TYR A 96 2.66 8.55 20.96
C TYR A 96 3.23 9.48 19.91
N TYR A 97 3.86 8.91 18.90
CA TYR A 97 4.31 9.62 17.72
C TYR A 97 4.39 8.66 16.53
N SER A 98 3.90 9.07 15.37
CA SER A 98 4.04 8.32 14.14
C SER A 98 4.18 9.24 12.92
N ILE A 99 4.88 8.76 11.90
CA ILE A 99 4.93 9.38 10.58
C ILE A 99 3.89 8.70 9.68
N GLY A 100 3.02 9.50 9.07
CA GLY A 100 2.01 9.00 8.14
C GLY A 100 2.56 8.83 6.73
N SER A 101 3.13 9.90 6.16
CA SER A 101 3.71 9.87 4.81
C SER A 101 4.95 10.75 4.70
N ILE A 102 5.76 10.46 3.70
CA ILE A 102 6.94 11.23 3.28
C ILE A 102 6.77 11.54 1.80
N SER A 103 6.73 12.81 1.44
CA SER A 103 6.56 13.29 0.07
C SER A 103 7.66 14.29 -0.29
N PRO A 104 8.75 13.85 -0.96
CA PRO A 104 9.76 14.75 -1.46
C PRO A 104 9.23 15.67 -2.57
N SER A 105 9.69 16.93 -2.59
CA SER A 105 9.41 17.85 -3.70
C SER A 105 10.00 17.33 -5.01
N PRO A 106 9.48 17.73 -6.18
CA PRO A 106 10.00 17.31 -7.49
C PRO A 106 11.50 17.54 -7.67
N ASP A 107 12.06 18.60 -7.10
CA ASP A 107 13.49 18.93 -7.15
C ASP A 107 14.31 18.33 -5.97
N ASN A 108 13.65 17.65 -5.03
CA ASN A 108 14.23 17.06 -3.81
C ASN A 108 14.87 18.05 -2.83
N THR A 109 14.58 19.36 -2.93
CA THR A 109 15.09 20.39 -2.00
C THR A 109 14.29 20.45 -0.70
N LEU A 110 13.01 20.04 -0.75
CA LEU A 110 12.09 19.99 0.37
C LEU A 110 11.44 18.60 0.50
N ILE A 111 10.98 18.30 1.70
CA ILE A 111 10.18 17.11 1.99
C ILE A 111 8.95 17.54 2.80
N ALA A 112 7.76 17.30 2.27
CA ALA A 112 6.56 17.34 3.08
C ALA A 112 6.43 15.98 3.80
N PHE A 113 6.20 16.02 5.11
CA PHE A 113 5.90 14.82 5.87
C PHE A 113 4.71 15.06 6.79
N THR A 114 3.98 14.00 7.06
CA THR A 114 2.83 14.04 7.96
C THR A 114 3.15 13.34 9.26
N GLU A 115 2.82 13.97 10.38
CA GLU A 115 3.04 13.42 11.73
C GLU A 115 1.73 13.35 12.50
N ASP A 116 1.53 12.25 13.25
CA ASP A 116 0.44 12.07 14.23
C ASP A 116 1.07 11.93 15.62
N ASN A 117 0.65 12.78 16.56
CA ASN A 117 1.16 12.81 17.93
C ASN A 117 0.11 12.43 18.98
N ASN A 118 -1.06 11.97 18.56
CA ASN A 118 -2.17 11.62 19.46
C ASN A 118 -2.83 10.26 19.17
N GLY A 119 -2.42 9.58 18.08
CA GLY A 119 -2.95 8.27 17.69
C GLY A 119 -4.31 8.29 16.99
N ARG A 120 -4.81 9.47 16.60
CA ARG A 120 -6.13 9.61 15.97
C ARG A 120 -6.09 9.62 14.44
N ARG A 121 -4.91 9.52 13.84
CA ARG A 121 -4.69 9.68 12.40
C ARG A 121 -5.16 11.06 11.89
N GLU A 122 -5.13 12.05 12.77
CA GLU A 122 -5.31 13.46 12.45
C GLU A 122 -3.92 14.07 12.34
N TYR A 123 -3.45 14.22 11.11
CA TYR A 123 -2.05 14.55 10.86
C TYR A 123 -1.80 16.05 10.86
N GLN A 124 -0.55 16.38 11.18
CA GLN A 124 0.05 17.68 10.90
C GLN A 124 1.03 17.52 9.74
N ILE A 125 0.96 18.43 8.76
CA ILE A 125 1.95 18.48 7.68
C ILE A 125 3.05 19.46 8.08
N LYS A 126 4.29 18.99 7.96
CA LYS A 126 5.53 19.76 8.13
C LYS A 126 6.33 19.76 6.85
N ILE A 127 7.03 20.85 6.59
CA ILE A 127 7.94 20.97 5.45
C ILE A 127 9.38 21.02 5.99
N LEU A 128 10.20 20.09 5.57
CA LEU A 128 11.58 19.90 6.00
C LEU A 128 12.54 20.19 4.85
N ASN A 129 13.60 20.93 5.11
CA ASN A 129 14.77 20.96 4.24
C ASN A 129 15.71 19.79 4.66
N PRO A 130 15.88 18.76 3.83
CA PRO A 130 16.63 17.57 4.22
C PRO A 130 18.16 17.76 4.20
N ASP A 131 18.69 18.88 3.72
CA ASP A 131 20.13 19.22 3.75
C ASP A 131 20.49 20.00 5.02
N THR A 132 19.65 20.94 5.45
CA THR A 132 19.87 21.73 6.68
C THR A 132 19.27 21.07 7.90
N LEU A 133 18.33 20.11 7.72
CA LEU A 133 17.53 19.43 8.75
C LEU A 133 16.58 20.40 9.50
N GLU A 134 16.29 21.55 8.91
CA GLU A 134 15.39 22.55 9.46
C GLU A 134 13.99 22.40 8.86
N THR A 135 12.97 22.46 9.72
CA THR A 135 11.58 22.59 9.27
C THR A 135 11.21 24.04 9.08
N LEU A 136 10.41 24.32 8.05
CA LEU A 136 9.82 25.64 7.89
C LEU A 136 8.86 25.95 9.06
N ASP A 137 8.62 27.23 9.33
CA ASP A 137 7.77 27.67 10.45
C ASP A 137 6.29 27.32 10.26
N GLU A 138 5.87 27.01 9.04
CA GLU A 138 4.51 26.63 8.71
C GLU A 138 4.14 25.25 9.23
N THR A 139 2.91 25.12 9.70
CA THR A 139 2.31 23.86 10.11
C THR A 139 0.87 23.80 9.65
N ILE A 140 0.51 22.76 8.92
CA ILE A 140 -0.87 22.52 8.48
C ILE A 140 -1.47 21.47 9.40
N VAL A 141 -2.57 21.78 10.06
CA VAL A 141 -3.24 20.89 11.02
C VAL A 141 -4.55 20.34 10.47
N GLY A 142 -5.00 19.21 11.03
CA GLY A 142 -6.25 18.55 10.64
C GLY A 142 -6.19 17.92 9.26
N ALA A 143 -5.00 17.52 8.83
CA ALA A 143 -4.79 16.88 7.53
C ALA A 143 -4.97 15.36 7.57
N SER A 144 -5.18 14.76 6.40
CA SER A 144 -4.92 13.34 6.12
C SER A 144 -3.42 13.13 5.86
N ASN A 145 -3.03 11.90 5.54
CA ASN A 145 -1.63 11.60 5.21
C ASN A 145 -1.27 11.82 3.73
N ASP A 146 -2.22 12.24 2.89
CA ASP A 146 -1.98 12.44 1.47
C ASP A 146 -1.50 13.87 1.17
N VAL A 147 -0.31 13.96 0.58
CA VAL A 147 0.30 15.22 0.17
C VAL A 147 0.88 15.07 -1.23
N VAL A 148 0.50 15.97 -2.14
CA VAL A 148 0.97 16.00 -3.52
C VAL A 148 1.58 17.36 -3.86
N TRP A 149 2.82 17.33 -4.34
CA TRP A 149 3.53 18.52 -4.81
C TRP A 149 3.13 18.89 -6.24
N PHE A 150 3.07 20.21 -6.50
CA PHE A 150 3.12 20.74 -7.88
C PHE A 150 4.55 20.70 -8.42
N ASN A 151 4.67 20.62 -9.74
CA ASN A 151 5.98 20.50 -10.41
C ASN A 151 6.87 21.75 -10.26
N ASP A 152 6.30 22.89 -9.87
CA ASP A 152 7.02 24.13 -9.60
C ASP A 152 7.63 24.22 -8.18
N ASN A 153 7.41 23.21 -7.33
CA ASN A 153 7.85 23.13 -5.93
C ASN A 153 7.26 24.20 -4.99
N ASN A 154 6.33 25.05 -5.48
CA ASN A 154 5.79 26.17 -4.70
C ASN A 154 4.45 25.87 -4.03
N TYR A 155 3.80 24.78 -4.45
CA TYR A 155 2.47 24.42 -3.94
C TYR A 155 2.39 22.94 -3.62
N ILE A 156 1.54 22.64 -2.65
CA ILE A 156 1.08 21.27 -2.35
C ILE A 156 -0.45 21.21 -2.35
N LEU A 157 -0.99 20.05 -2.72
CA LEU A 157 -2.36 19.65 -2.40
C LEU A 157 -2.32 18.77 -1.18
N TYR A 158 -3.31 18.94 -0.31
CA TYR A 158 -3.52 18.07 0.82
C TYR A 158 -5.01 17.85 1.09
N LEU A 159 -5.32 16.73 1.73
CA LEU A 159 -6.67 16.43 2.20
C LEU A 159 -6.83 16.92 3.63
N LYS A 160 -7.95 17.59 3.90
CA LYS A 160 -8.34 18.02 5.26
C LYS A 160 -9.48 17.15 5.76
N LYS A 161 -9.40 16.78 7.02
CA LYS A 161 -10.42 15.97 7.70
C LYS A 161 -11.47 16.83 8.36
N ASP A 162 -12.71 16.35 8.34
CA ASP A 162 -13.75 16.86 9.22
C ASP A 162 -13.37 16.57 10.69
N PRO A 163 -13.40 17.56 11.60
CA PRO A 163 -12.91 17.40 12.95
C PRO A 163 -13.80 16.49 13.84
N VAL A 164 -15.01 16.18 13.41
CA VAL A 164 -15.97 15.35 14.16
C VAL A 164 -15.94 13.90 13.67
N THR A 165 -16.08 13.72 12.36
CA THR A 165 -16.11 12.39 11.74
C THR A 165 -14.70 11.81 11.51
N LEU A 166 -13.68 12.66 11.40
CA LEU A 166 -12.30 12.33 11.01
C LEU A 166 -12.16 11.75 9.58
N ILE A 167 -13.21 11.90 8.78
CA ILE A 167 -13.19 11.55 7.36
C ILE A 167 -12.57 12.71 6.59
N ALA A 168 -11.73 12.43 5.61
CA ALA A 168 -11.19 13.43 4.70
C ALA A 168 -12.28 13.80 3.68
N ASP A 169 -12.77 15.05 3.75
CA ASP A 169 -13.88 15.54 2.92
C ASP A 169 -13.49 16.71 2.01
N SER A 170 -12.28 17.26 2.17
CA SER A 170 -11.90 18.50 1.50
C SER A 170 -10.47 18.46 0.99
N VAL A 171 -10.25 19.03 -0.20
CA VAL A 171 -8.91 19.23 -0.80
C VAL A 171 -8.56 20.71 -0.77
N TYR A 172 -7.37 21.01 -0.26
CA TYR A 172 -6.83 22.36 -0.21
C TYR A 172 -5.53 22.48 -0.99
N LEU A 173 -5.34 23.66 -1.58
CA LEU A 173 -4.08 24.09 -2.16
C LEU A 173 -3.37 24.99 -1.16
N HIS A 174 -2.17 24.62 -0.76
CA HIS A 174 -1.29 25.40 0.11
C HIS A 174 -0.09 25.91 -0.67
N ARG A 175 0.25 27.17 -0.49
CA ARG A 175 1.48 27.77 -1.02
C ARG A 175 2.58 27.67 0.04
N ILE A 176 3.71 27.07 -0.32
CA ILE A 176 4.87 26.95 0.57
C ILE A 176 5.34 28.32 1.08
N GLY A 177 5.58 28.42 2.37
CA GLY A 177 6.00 29.65 3.05
C GLY A 177 4.85 30.57 3.47
N THR A 178 3.58 30.13 3.33
CA THR A 178 2.41 30.91 3.79
C THR A 178 1.74 30.23 4.99
N LYS A 179 0.75 30.91 5.57
CA LYS A 179 -0.02 30.35 6.69
C LYS A 179 -1.21 29.56 6.18
N GLN A 180 -1.62 28.50 6.91
CA GLN A 180 -2.77 27.66 6.57
C GLN A 180 -4.09 28.42 6.35
N ASN A 181 -4.30 29.57 6.98
CA ASN A 181 -5.52 30.37 6.79
C ASN A 181 -5.55 31.11 5.41
N GLU A 182 -4.47 31.05 4.65
CA GLU A 182 -4.36 31.54 3.28
C GLU A 182 -4.64 30.46 2.24
N ASP A 183 -4.85 29.20 2.67
CA ASP A 183 -5.07 28.06 1.79
C ASP A 183 -6.37 28.18 1.01
N VAL A 184 -6.34 27.71 -0.22
CA VAL A 184 -7.49 27.76 -1.13
C VAL A 184 -8.20 26.41 -1.14
N LEU A 185 -9.49 26.41 -0.80
CA LEU A 185 -10.35 25.24 -0.95
C LEU A 185 -10.52 24.94 -2.45
N ILE A 186 -10.12 23.75 -2.87
CA ILE A 186 -10.16 23.29 -4.25
C ILE A 186 -11.38 22.40 -4.51
N TYR A 187 -11.72 21.56 -3.56
CA TYR A 187 -12.86 20.66 -3.65
C TYR A 187 -13.37 20.29 -2.25
N LYS A 188 -14.67 20.13 -2.13
CA LYS A 188 -15.32 19.53 -0.98
C LYS A 188 -16.31 18.47 -1.43
N GLU A 189 -16.28 17.30 -0.79
CA GLU A 189 -17.28 16.26 -0.92
C GLU A 189 -18.33 16.43 0.17
N ASP A 190 -19.58 16.53 -0.23
CA ASP A 190 -20.70 16.71 0.69
C ASP A 190 -21.42 15.39 1.00
N ASP A 191 -21.16 14.34 0.21
CA ASP A 191 -21.79 13.04 0.37
C ASP A 191 -20.91 12.16 1.30
N PRO A 192 -21.38 11.81 2.52
CA PRO A 192 -20.60 11.07 3.49
C PRO A 192 -20.37 9.59 3.11
N GLU A 193 -20.96 9.10 2.03
CA GLU A 193 -20.72 7.75 1.50
C GLU A 193 -19.42 7.67 0.70
N PHE A 194 -18.82 8.82 0.35
CA PHE A 194 -17.60 8.89 -0.45
C PHE A 194 -16.40 9.36 0.38
N ASP A 195 -15.36 8.58 0.34
CA ASP A 195 -14.02 8.98 0.77
C ASP A 195 -13.26 9.66 -0.37
N ILE A 196 -12.33 10.54 -0.04
CA ILE A 196 -11.45 11.17 -1.02
C ILE A 196 -10.01 10.74 -0.82
N ASN A 197 -9.35 10.39 -1.93
CA ASN A 197 -7.95 10.02 -2.00
C ASN A 197 -7.22 10.91 -3.00
N LEU A 198 -5.91 11.13 -2.77
CA LEU A 198 -5.10 11.99 -3.61
C LEU A 198 -3.78 11.29 -3.96
N TYR A 199 -3.52 11.07 -5.26
CA TYR A 199 -2.29 10.45 -5.73
C TYR A 199 -1.84 11.02 -7.08
N VAL A 200 -0.61 10.73 -7.48
CA VAL A 200 0.04 11.32 -8.66
C VAL A 200 0.09 10.32 -9.80
N SER A 201 -0.24 10.76 -11.02
CA SER A 201 -0.01 9.97 -12.23
C SER A 201 1.47 9.64 -12.39
N LYS A 202 1.80 8.46 -12.94
CA LYS A 202 3.19 8.05 -13.16
C LYS A 202 3.99 9.03 -14.04
N THR A 203 3.33 9.69 -14.95
CA THR A 203 3.92 10.74 -15.79
C THR A 203 4.18 12.05 -15.04
N LYS A 204 3.76 12.15 -13.77
CA LYS A 204 3.85 13.35 -12.92
C LYS A 204 3.10 14.55 -13.51
N LYS A 205 2.19 14.32 -14.48
CA LYS A 205 1.41 15.38 -15.14
C LYS A 205 0.16 15.77 -14.36
N TYR A 206 -0.51 14.78 -13.75
CA TYR A 206 -1.75 14.99 -13.03
C TYR A 206 -1.67 14.47 -11.60
N ALA A 207 -2.29 15.21 -10.67
CA ALA A 207 -2.84 14.60 -9.47
C ALA A 207 -4.23 14.07 -9.79
N TYR A 208 -4.53 12.88 -9.30
CA TYR A 208 -5.84 12.27 -9.32
C TYR A 208 -6.51 12.52 -7.97
N LEU A 209 -7.63 13.21 -8.00
CA LEU A 209 -8.55 13.28 -6.88
C LEU A 209 -9.58 12.17 -7.11
N ASP A 210 -9.45 11.08 -6.39
CA ASP A 210 -10.33 9.91 -6.45
C ASP A 210 -11.38 10.01 -5.35
N ILE A 211 -12.63 10.09 -5.75
CA ILE A 211 -13.79 10.22 -4.88
C ILE A 211 -14.50 8.88 -4.96
N GLU A 212 -14.31 8.02 -3.97
CA GLU A 212 -14.64 6.59 -4.02
C GLU A 212 -15.58 6.18 -2.88
N SER A 213 -16.60 5.40 -3.23
CA SER A 213 -17.42 4.61 -2.32
C SER A 213 -17.12 3.11 -2.49
N THR A 214 -17.87 2.25 -1.80
CA THR A 214 -17.67 0.79 -1.88
C THR A 214 -17.78 0.23 -3.32
N ASN A 215 -18.62 0.81 -4.16
CA ASN A 215 -18.96 0.27 -5.47
C ASN A 215 -18.92 1.28 -6.62
N SER A 216 -18.61 2.54 -6.36
CA SER A 216 -18.53 3.56 -7.40
C SER A 216 -17.48 4.62 -7.09
N ASN A 217 -16.90 5.22 -8.14
CA ASN A 217 -15.99 6.34 -7.97
C ASN A 217 -16.10 7.40 -9.07
N GLU A 218 -15.49 8.55 -8.79
CA GLU A 218 -15.27 9.65 -9.73
C GLU A 218 -13.82 10.13 -9.59
N ILE A 219 -13.08 10.15 -10.69
CA ILE A 219 -11.71 10.70 -10.67
C ILE A 219 -11.70 12.07 -11.34
N ARG A 220 -11.11 13.04 -10.63
CA ARG A 220 -10.88 14.38 -11.14
C ARG A 220 -9.38 14.61 -11.34
N LEU A 221 -9.04 15.28 -12.46
CA LEU A 221 -7.68 15.57 -12.87
C LEU A 221 -7.30 16.99 -12.47
N ILE A 222 -6.18 17.12 -11.77
CA ILE A 222 -5.55 18.40 -11.42
C ILE A 222 -4.19 18.46 -12.14
N ASP A 223 -4.00 19.44 -13.02
CA ASP A 223 -2.76 19.63 -13.79
C ASP A 223 -1.65 20.15 -12.87
N LEU A 224 -0.63 19.34 -12.60
CA LEU A 224 0.46 19.66 -11.68
C LEU A 224 1.44 20.73 -12.19
N ASP A 225 1.33 21.14 -13.46
CA ASP A 225 2.07 22.29 -13.99
C ASP A 225 1.31 23.61 -13.82
N LYS A 226 0.06 23.58 -13.33
CA LYS A 226 -0.86 24.72 -13.31
C LYS A 226 -1.72 24.74 -12.04
N PRO A 227 -1.18 25.20 -10.90
CA PRO A 227 -1.83 25.05 -9.60
C PRO A 227 -3.22 25.71 -9.44
N LEU A 228 -3.52 26.73 -10.24
CA LEU A 228 -4.79 27.46 -10.16
C LEU A 228 -5.73 27.21 -11.34
N LYS A 229 -5.53 26.10 -12.07
CA LYS A 229 -6.40 25.72 -13.18
C LYS A 229 -7.59 24.88 -12.70
N ASP A 230 -8.70 24.97 -13.46
CA ASP A 230 -9.91 24.21 -13.18
C ASP A 230 -9.68 22.69 -13.11
N ILE A 231 -10.30 22.07 -12.11
CA ILE A 231 -10.34 20.61 -11.95
C ILE A 231 -11.26 20.03 -13.03
N LYS A 232 -10.80 18.99 -13.70
CA LYS A 232 -11.58 18.29 -14.72
C LYS A 232 -12.04 16.93 -14.22
N THR A 233 -13.35 16.70 -14.16
CA THR A 233 -13.91 15.35 -13.97
C THR A 233 -13.59 14.50 -15.20
N PHE A 234 -12.99 13.33 -15.01
CA PHE A 234 -12.68 12.40 -16.10
C PHE A 234 -13.95 11.65 -16.55
N ILE A 235 -14.55 10.87 -15.65
CA ILE A 235 -15.89 10.28 -15.81
C ILE A 235 -16.67 10.58 -14.54
N LYS A 236 -17.90 11.02 -14.66
CA LYS A 236 -18.79 11.22 -13.51
C LYS A 236 -19.15 9.88 -12.89
N ARG A 237 -19.25 9.86 -11.56
CA ARG A 237 -19.69 8.68 -10.81
C ARG A 237 -21.09 8.22 -11.27
N SER A 238 -21.26 6.94 -11.29
CA SER A 238 -22.55 6.27 -11.51
C SER A 238 -22.59 4.99 -10.68
N ASP A 239 -23.76 4.50 -10.39
CA ASP A 239 -23.94 3.31 -9.58
C ASP A 239 -23.17 2.11 -10.16
N ASP A 240 -22.53 1.36 -9.29
CA ASP A 240 -21.78 0.14 -9.58
C ASP A 240 -20.64 0.29 -10.62
N HIS A 241 -20.13 1.53 -10.78
CA HIS A 241 -19.02 1.80 -11.69
C HIS A 241 -17.76 2.24 -10.97
N LEU A 242 -16.77 1.36 -10.96
CA LEU A 242 -15.40 1.62 -10.51
C LEU A 242 -14.47 1.71 -11.71
N TYR A 243 -13.62 2.73 -11.75
CA TYR A 243 -12.59 2.85 -12.77
C TYR A 243 -11.32 3.49 -12.22
N TYR A 244 -10.17 3.14 -12.81
CA TYR A 244 -8.85 3.62 -12.42
C TYR A 244 -8.05 4.01 -13.65
N LEU A 245 -7.18 5.01 -13.53
CA LEU A 245 -6.53 5.68 -14.64
C LEU A 245 -5.03 5.52 -14.62
N GLU A 246 -4.44 5.25 -15.80
CA GLU A 246 -3.02 5.41 -16.06
C GLU A 246 -2.84 6.42 -17.21
N HIS A 247 -2.21 7.56 -16.92
CA HIS A 247 -1.88 8.55 -17.94
C HIS A 247 -0.64 8.14 -18.71
N ILE A 248 -0.69 8.18 -20.04
CA ILE A 248 0.42 7.85 -20.93
C ILE A 248 1.11 9.13 -21.43
N ARG A 249 0.36 9.98 -22.12
CA ARG A 249 0.84 11.26 -22.70
C ARG A 249 -0.35 12.10 -23.16
N ASP A 250 -0.20 13.38 -23.24
CA ASP A 250 -1.22 14.33 -23.71
C ASP A 250 -2.60 14.09 -23.05
N GLU A 251 -3.57 13.63 -23.80
CA GLU A 251 -4.89 13.19 -23.31
C GLU A 251 -5.11 11.67 -23.47
N GLU A 252 -4.03 10.89 -23.60
CA GLU A 252 -4.07 9.44 -23.77
C GLU A 252 -4.01 8.75 -22.41
N PHE A 253 -5.02 7.91 -22.13
CA PHE A 253 -5.16 7.16 -20.87
C PHE A 253 -5.46 5.70 -21.12
N ILE A 254 -4.95 4.83 -20.26
CA ILE A 254 -5.46 3.48 -20.03
C ILE A 254 -6.43 3.54 -18.86
N ILE A 255 -7.57 2.89 -19.01
CA ILE A 255 -8.63 2.85 -18.02
C ILE A 255 -8.92 1.39 -17.68
N ARG A 256 -8.79 1.02 -16.44
CA ARG A 256 -9.33 -0.23 -15.89
C ARG A 256 -10.74 0.06 -15.39
N SER A 257 -11.77 -0.58 -15.96
CA SER A 257 -13.17 -0.29 -15.66
C SER A 257 -13.97 -1.57 -15.45
N ASN A 258 -14.88 -1.57 -14.48
CA ASN A 258 -15.82 -2.66 -14.24
C ASN A 258 -17.19 -2.44 -14.93
N LEU A 259 -17.34 -1.40 -15.73
CA LEU A 259 -18.61 -1.13 -16.43
C LEU A 259 -18.95 -2.28 -17.38
N ASP A 260 -20.06 -2.99 -17.12
CA ASP A 260 -20.45 -4.25 -17.79
C ASP A 260 -19.33 -5.33 -17.77
N ALA A 261 -18.48 -5.33 -16.75
CA ALA A 261 -17.28 -6.15 -16.65
C ALA A 261 -16.91 -6.41 -15.20
N PRO A 262 -17.59 -7.31 -14.45
CA PRO A 262 -17.37 -7.53 -13.00
C PRO A 262 -15.92 -7.81 -12.62
N ASN A 263 -15.14 -8.46 -13.50
CA ASN A 263 -13.70 -8.71 -13.29
C ASN A 263 -12.81 -7.66 -13.93
N PHE A 264 -13.36 -6.51 -14.28
CA PHE A 264 -12.73 -5.42 -15.03
C PHE A 264 -12.39 -5.77 -16.49
N LYS A 265 -12.23 -4.73 -17.27
CA LYS A 265 -11.70 -4.68 -18.63
C LYS A 265 -10.78 -3.49 -18.78
N ILE A 266 -10.00 -3.46 -19.86
CA ILE A 266 -9.09 -2.35 -20.14
C ILE A 266 -9.58 -1.60 -21.37
N LEU A 267 -9.77 -0.30 -21.16
CA LEU A 267 -10.11 0.66 -22.19
C LEU A 267 -8.93 1.59 -22.46
N LYS A 268 -8.91 2.17 -23.64
CA LYS A 268 -7.97 3.22 -24.03
C LYS A 268 -8.73 4.44 -24.49
N SER A 269 -8.32 5.61 -23.99
CA SER A 269 -8.87 6.90 -24.40
C SER A 269 -7.79 7.78 -24.99
N ASN A 270 -8.12 8.53 -26.02
CA ASN A 270 -7.29 9.59 -26.62
C ASN A 270 -7.87 10.98 -26.37
N THR A 271 -8.82 11.08 -25.48
CA THR A 271 -9.52 12.33 -25.17
C THR A 271 -10.13 12.28 -23.78
N LEU A 272 -10.29 13.45 -23.15
CA LEU A 272 -11.02 13.63 -21.88
C LEU A 272 -12.56 13.69 -22.10
N SER A 273 -13.08 13.00 -23.10
CA SER A 273 -14.48 13.02 -23.45
C SER A 273 -15.18 11.70 -23.08
N ASN A 274 -16.43 11.57 -23.42
CA ASN A 274 -17.37 10.52 -23.08
C ASN A 274 -16.79 9.10 -23.19
N ILE A 275 -16.96 8.29 -22.14
CA ILE A 275 -16.54 6.89 -22.04
C ILE A 275 -17.00 6.00 -23.23
N ASN A 276 -18.12 6.32 -23.85
CA ASN A 276 -18.62 5.59 -25.01
C ASN A 276 -17.73 5.68 -26.26
N ASN A 277 -16.73 6.58 -26.24
CA ASN A 277 -15.76 6.76 -27.31
C ASN A 277 -14.40 6.11 -27.02
N PHE A 278 -14.31 5.32 -25.95
CA PHE A 278 -13.06 4.64 -25.58
C PHE A 278 -12.96 3.29 -26.26
N ASP A 279 -11.76 2.97 -26.73
CA ASP A 279 -11.46 1.70 -27.37
C ASP A 279 -11.27 0.61 -26.32
N GLU A 280 -12.03 -0.49 -26.42
CA GLU A 280 -11.79 -1.68 -25.59
C GLU A 280 -10.59 -2.43 -26.16
N ILE A 281 -9.46 -2.46 -25.39
CA ILE A 281 -8.22 -3.10 -25.81
C ILE A 281 -8.00 -4.47 -25.16
N ILE A 282 -8.56 -4.71 -23.97
CA ILE A 282 -8.61 -6.02 -23.33
C ILE A 282 -10.03 -6.21 -22.80
N PRO A 283 -10.79 -7.16 -23.37
CA PRO A 283 -12.18 -7.41 -22.98
C PRO A 283 -12.25 -8.07 -21.59
N HIS A 284 -13.45 -8.01 -21.01
CA HIS A 284 -13.75 -8.73 -19.79
C HIS A 284 -13.57 -10.25 -19.96
N ASP A 285 -12.94 -10.87 -18.98
CA ASP A 285 -12.83 -12.32 -18.84
C ASP A 285 -13.39 -12.73 -17.47
N LYS A 286 -14.38 -13.64 -17.46
CA LYS A 286 -15.00 -14.13 -16.22
C LYS A 286 -14.07 -14.91 -15.31
N ASP A 287 -12.97 -15.45 -15.83
CA ASP A 287 -11.99 -16.28 -15.12
C ASP A 287 -10.72 -15.50 -14.75
N VAL A 288 -10.62 -14.22 -15.15
CA VAL A 288 -9.46 -13.35 -14.91
C VAL A 288 -9.89 -12.03 -14.30
N PHE A 289 -9.61 -11.84 -13.02
CA PHE A 289 -9.83 -10.56 -12.34
C PHE A 289 -8.61 -9.65 -12.54
N ILE A 290 -8.80 -8.44 -13.07
CA ILE A 290 -7.74 -7.46 -13.25
C ILE A 290 -7.67 -6.59 -11.99
N ASN A 291 -6.61 -6.78 -11.18
CA ASN A 291 -6.44 -6.09 -9.90
C ASN A 291 -5.81 -4.70 -10.04
N LYS A 292 -4.69 -4.61 -10.78
CA LYS A 292 -3.96 -3.35 -11.00
C LYS A 292 -3.42 -3.23 -12.41
N THR A 293 -3.15 -1.99 -12.79
CA THR A 293 -2.50 -1.63 -14.05
C THR A 293 -1.22 -0.86 -13.78
N LEU A 294 -0.24 -0.99 -14.67
CA LEU A 294 0.97 -0.21 -14.70
C LEU A 294 1.39 -0.02 -16.17
N VAL A 295 1.49 1.23 -16.61
CA VAL A 295 1.99 1.53 -17.95
C VAL A 295 3.46 1.95 -17.89
N ILE A 296 4.29 1.31 -18.70
CA ILE A 296 5.71 1.64 -18.89
C ILE A 296 5.98 1.72 -20.37
N LYS A 297 6.33 2.88 -20.89
CA LYS A 297 6.49 3.13 -22.33
C LYS A 297 5.30 2.58 -23.13
N ASN A 298 5.53 1.52 -23.91
CA ASN A 298 4.55 0.85 -24.77
C ASN A 298 4.07 -0.50 -24.19
N LYS A 299 4.30 -0.73 -22.90
CA LYS A 299 3.87 -1.96 -22.23
C LYS A 299 2.83 -1.65 -21.18
N LEU A 300 1.81 -2.50 -21.13
CA LEU A 300 0.83 -2.53 -20.07
C LEU A 300 1.08 -3.79 -19.23
N VAL A 301 1.46 -3.58 -17.99
CA VAL A 301 1.66 -4.64 -17.00
C VAL A 301 0.39 -4.73 -16.15
N LEU A 302 -0.21 -5.90 -16.12
CA LEU A 302 -1.40 -6.20 -15.34
C LEU A 302 -1.06 -7.11 -14.17
N GLU A 303 -1.47 -6.72 -12.98
CA GLU A 303 -1.62 -7.61 -11.86
C GLU A 303 -3.00 -8.25 -11.98
N VAL A 304 -3.04 -9.55 -12.19
CA VAL A 304 -4.29 -10.29 -12.40
C VAL A 304 -4.44 -11.42 -11.39
N ARG A 305 -5.66 -11.93 -11.22
CA ARG A 305 -5.94 -13.11 -10.40
C ARG A 305 -6.65 -14.15 -11.24
N LYS A 306 -6.08 -15.36 -11.28
CA LYS A 306 -6.64 -16.53 -11.98
C LYS A 306 -6.73 -17.71 -11.02
N LEU A 307 -7.90 -18.32 -10.91
CA LEU A 307 -8.12 -19.44 -9.99
C LEU A 307 -7.64 -19.15 -8.55
N GLY A 308 -7.81 -17.93 -8.08
CA GLY A 308 -7.39 -17.47 -6.75
C GLY A 308 -5.88 -17.21 -6.58
N LEU A 309 -5.06 -17.29 -7.63
CA LEU A 309 -3.63 -17.02 -7.59
C LEU A 309 -3.33 -15.66 -8.25
N PRO A 310 -2.57 -14.75 -7.60
CA PRO A 310 -2.12 -13.53 -8.24
C PRO A 310 -1.03 -13.83 -9.27
N GLU A 311 -1.09 -13.17 -10.42
CA GLU A 311 -0.14 -13.31 -11.52
C GLU A 311 0.18 -11.94 -12.13
N ILE A 312 1.27 -11.85 -12.90
CA ILE A 312 1.63 -10.67 -13.69
C ILE A 312 1.60 -11.03 -15.16
N THR A 313 0.74 -10.34 -15.92
CA THR A 313 0.64 -10.46 -17.38
C THR A 313 1.07 -9.16 -18.04
N ILE A 314 1.90 -9.24 -19.06
CA ILE A 314 2.46 -8.08 -19.77
C ILE A 314 1.92 -8.07 -21.20
N TYR A 315 1.31 -6.95 -21.59
CA TYR A 315 0.81 -6.69 -22.94
C TYR A 315 1.69 -5.67 -23.66
N ASP A 316 1.92 -5.89 -24.94
CA ASP A 316 2.42 -4.86 -25.85
C ASP A 316 1.26 -4.02 -26.36
N LEU A 317 1.26 -2.71 -26.09
CA LEU A 317 0.14 -1.82 -26.45
C LEU A 317 -0.04 -1.60 -27.95
N SER A 318 0.96 -1.95 -28.78
CA SER A 318 0.86 -1.83 -30.25
C SER A 318 0.28 -3.07 -30.90
N SER A 319 0.68 -4.25 -30.45
CA SER A 319 0.28 -5.53 -31.04
C SER A 319 -0.80 -6.28 -30.25
N LEU A 320 -1.05 -5.86 -29.02
CA LEU A 320 -1.89 -6.53 -28.00
C LEU A 320 -1.46 -7.99 -27.72
N SER A 321 -0.25 -8.38 -28.15
CA SER A 321 0.31 -9.66 -27.73
C SER A 321 0.71 -9.63 -26.26
N SER A 322 0.57 -10.76 -25.57
CA SER A 322 0.84 -10.85 -24.13
C SER A 322 1.70 -12.06 -23.76
N TYR A 323 2.29 -11.99 -22.57
CA TYR A 323 2.94 -13.12 -21.91
C TYR A 323 2.89 -12.95 -20.39
N ASP A 324 2.93 -14.08 -19.67
CA ASP A 324 2.94 -14.10 -18.21
C ASP A 324 4.36 -14.19 -17.66
N VAL A 325 4.62 -13.48 -16.55
CA VAL A 325 5.82 -13.68 -15.74
C VAL A 325 5.70 -15.04 -15.03
N LYS A 326 6.79 -15.82 -15.04
CA LYS A 326 6.80 -17.16 -14.40
C LYS A 326 7.40 -17.10 -13.02
N PHE A 327 6.77 -17.77 -12.08
CA PHE A 327 7.17 -17.87 -10.69
C PHE A 327 7.51 -19.32 -10.30
N PRO A 328 8.46 -19.53 -9.36
CA PRO A 328 9.01 -20.88 -9.11
C PRO A 328 8.12 -21.77 -8.25
N GLU A 329 7.18 -21.23 -7.50
CA GLU A 329 6.35 -21.95 -6.52
C GLU A 329 4.90 -22.06 -6.97
N ASN A 330 4.15 -23.01 -6.44
CA ASN A 330 2.75 -23.26 -6.80
C ASN A 330 1.76 -22.36 -6.03
N ALA A 331 2.19 -21.81 -4.91
CA ALA A 331 1.41 -20.93 -4.08
C ALA A 331 2.32 -19.78 -3.62
N TYR A 332 1.96 -18.58 -3.99
CA TYR A 332 2.73 -17.36 -3.74
C TYR A 332 1.80 -16.16 -3.74
N ASP A 333 2.34 -15.05 -3.29
CA ASP A 333 1.81 -13.71 -3.51
C ASP A 333 2.75 -12.93 -4.41
N VAL A 334 2.19 -12.22 -5.37
CA VAL A 334 2.93 -11.29 -6.22
C VAL A 334 2.11 -10.02 -6.43
N SER A 335 2.76 -8.87 -6.35
CA SER A 335 2.15 -7.57 -6.58
C SER A 335 3.14 -6.60 -7.20
N LEU A 336 2.63 -5.61 -7.93
CA LEU A 336 3.45 -4.52 -8.44
C LEU A 336 4.02 -3.72 -7.26
N ALA A 337 5.35 -3.54 -7.24
CA ALA A 337 6.05 -2.75 -6.24
C ALA A 337 6.11 -1.27 -6.65
N HIS A 338 6.89 -0.46 -5.92
CA HIS A 338 7.12 0.92 -6.31
C HIS A 338 7.82 1.00 -7.67
N ASN A 339 7.18 1.69 -8.61
CA ASN A 339 7.62 1.94 -9.97
C ASN A 339 7.46 3.42 -10.25
N THR A 340 8.48 4.21 -10.02
CA THR A 340 8.41 5.68 -10.07
C THR A 340 8.63 6.24 -11.47
N GLU A 341 9.37 5.53 -12.33
CA GLU A 341 9.76 6.04 -13.62
C GLU A 341 8.94 5.42 -14.76
N PHE A 342 8.33 6.28 -15.58
CA PHE A 342 7.54 5.88 -16.74
C PHE A 342 8.39 5.42 -17.92
N ALA A 343 9.60 5.97 -18.05
CA ALA A 343 10.46 5.81 -19.22
C ALA A 343 11.39 4.60 -19.17
N ASP A 344 11.31 3.77 -18.15
CA ASP A 344 12.17 2.61 -17.96
C ASP A 344 11.83 1.45 -18.90
N ASP A 345 12.78 0.53 -19.11
CA ASP A 345 12.57 -0.75 -19.79
C ASP A 345 12.41 -1.91 -18.81
N ASN A 346 12.06 -1.60 -17.57
CA ASN A 346 11.90 -2.58 -16.50
C ASN A 346 10.82 -2.13 -15.52
N PHE A 347 10.34 -3.05 -14.69
CA PHE A 347 9.47 -2.74 -13.58
C PHE A 347 9.80 -3.60 -12.36
N ASN A 348 9.42 -3.09 -11.19
CA ASN A 348 9.62 -3.78 -9.93
C ASN A 348 8.33 -4.49 -9.51
N TYR A 349 8.48 -5.71 -9.00
CA TYR A 349 7.41 -6.44 -8.36
C TYR A 349 7.88 -7.05 -7.04
N LYS A 350 6.97 -7.17 -6.10
CA LYS A 350 7.18 -7.85 -4.83
C LYS A 350 6.68 -9.28 -4.95
N TYR A 351 7.47 -10.22 -4.48
CA TYR A 351 7.15 -11.64 -4.43
C TYR A 351 7.33 -12.16 -3.02
N SER A 352 6.44 -13.04 -2.60
CA SER A 352 6.54 -13.79 -1.36
C SER A 352 5.85 -15.15 -1.52
N SER A 353 6.17 -16.12 -0.67
CA SER A 353 5.39 -17.35 -0.52
C SER A 353 5.36 -17.74 0.95
N LEU A 354 4.69 -18.84 1.30
CA LEU A 354 4.73 -19.32 2.68
C LEU A 354 6.14 -19.68 3.18
N VAL A 355 7.09 -19.92 2.27
CA VAL A 355 8.49 -20.31 2.59
C VAL A 355 9.53 -19.38 1.96
N THR A 356 9.11 -18.37 1.22
CA THR A 356 10.02 -17.37 0.64
C THR A 356 9.70 -15.99 1.23
N PRO A 357 10.62 -15.41 2.02
CA PRO A 357 10.47 -14.07 2.56
C PRO A 357 10.24 -13.01 1.48
N SER A 358 9.63 -11.90 1.88
CA SER A 358 9.36 -10.77 1.00
C SER A 358 10.61 -10.37 0.21
N THR A 359 10.50 -10.41 -1.11
CA THR A 359 11.60 -10.14 -2.05
C THR A 359 11.10 -9.19 -3.13
N VAL A 360 11.85 -8.13 -3.42
CA VAL A 360 11.56 -7.21 -4.53
C VAL A 360 12.48 -7.56 -5.69
N PHE A 361 11.87 -7.79 -6.83
CA PHE A 361 12.54 -8.08 -8.09
C PHE A 361 12.41 -6.91 -9.05
N ASN A 362 13.41 -6.75 -9.88
CA ASN A 362 13.33 -5.96 -11.11
C ASN A 362 13.16 -6.92 -12.31
N PHE A 363 12.14 -6.67 -13.11
CA PHE A 363 11.89 -7.42 -14.35
C PHE A 363 12.30 -6.60 -15.56
N ASP A 364 13.24 -7.09 -16.34
CA ASP A 364 13.67 -6.47 -17.59
C ASP A 364 12.73 -6.87 -18.73
N LEU A 365 12.07 -5.89 -19.34
CA LEU A 365 11.08 -6.09 -20.41
C LEU A 365 11.69 -6.58 -21.74
N ASN A 366 12.99 -6.39 -21.93
CA ASN A 366 13.71 -6.79 -23.15
C ASN A 366 14.21 -8.24 -23.05
N THR A 367 14.87 -8.59 -21.94
CA THR A 367 15.39 -9.93 -21.69
C THR A 367 14.34 -10.89 -21.16
N LYS A 368 13.27 -10.35 -20.54
CA LYS A 368 12.22 -11.09 -19.82
C LYS A 368 12.76 -11.86 -18.60
N GLU A 369 13.79 -11.34 -17.99
CA GLU A 369 14.42 -11.93 -16.81
C GLU A 369 14.20 -11.07 -15.57
N SER A 370 14.15 -11.74 -14.42
CA SER A 370 14.04 -11.10 -13.12
C SER A 370 15.36 -11.13 -12.38
N SER A 371 15.73 -10.01 -11.75
CA SER A 371 16.87 -9.92 -10.84
C SER A 371 16.40 -9.42 -9.47
N ILE A 372 17.00 -9.91 -8.39
CA ILE A 372 16.67 -9.49 -7.03
C ILE A 372 17.27 -8.10 -6.79
N LEU A 373 16.41 -7.15 -6.38
CA LEU A 373 16.80 -5.83 -5.92
C LEU A 373 16.94 -5.75 -4.40
N TRP A 374 16.03 -6.41 -3.70
CA TRP A 374 15.97 -6.41 -2.25
C TRP A 374 15.32 -7.70 -1.77
N LYS A 375 15.77 -8.20 -0.64
CA LYS A 375 15.18 -9.36 0.01
C LYS A 375 15.19 -9.15 1.51
N LYS A 376 14.08 -9.48 2.18
CA LYS A 376 14.05 -9.52 3.63
C LYS A 376 14.87 -10.70 4.13
N GLU A 377 15.89 -10.42 4.93
CA GLU A 377 16.67 -11.46 5.58
C GLU A 377 15.96 -11.94 6.84
N ILE A 378 15.86 -13.25 6.98
CA ILE A 378 15.24 -13.91 8.14
C ILE A 378 16.29 -14.84 8.73
N GLU A 379 16.69 -14.55 9.94
CA GLU A 379 17.58 -15.42 10.70
C GLU A 379 16.82 -16.67 11.15
N LEU A 380 17.53 -17.78 11.33
CA LEU A 380 17.02 -19.04 11.89
C LEU A 380 15.89 -19.72 11.09
N PHE A 381 15.65 -19.29 9.84
CA PHE A 381 14.65 -19.93 8.98
C PHE A 381 15.31 -20.67 7.81
N ASP A 382 15.08 -21.98 7.74
CA ASP A 382 15.45 -22.80 6.58
C ASP A 382 14.20 -23.33 5.88
N LYS A 383 13.91 -22.79 4.68
CA LYS A 383 12.76 -23.20 3.86
C LYS A 383 12.73 -24.69 3.54
N ASN A 384 13.89 -25.35 3.55
CA ASN A 384 13.97 -26.77 3.25
C ASN A 384 13.34 -27.67 4.32
N ASN A 385 13.07 -27.12 5.50
CA ASN A 385 12.40 -27.84 6.59
C ASN A 385 10.87 -27.87 6.44
N TYR A 386 10.31 -27.12 5.49
CA TYR A 386 8.86 -26.97 5.32
C TYR A 386 8.37 -27.57 4.01
N ALA A 387 7.14 -28.06 4.02
CA ALA A 387 6.40 -28.51 2.85
C ALA A 387 5.18 -27.61 2.65
N THR A 388 4.97 -27.15 1.42
CA THR A 388 3.81 -26.35 1.03
C THR A 388 3.01 -27.07 -0.03
N ASN A 389 1.67 -26.99 0.05
CA ASN A 389 0.78 -27.55 -0.96
C ASN A 389 -0.31 -26.55 -1.31
N ARG A 390 -0.77 -26.61 -2.55
CA ARG A 390 -1.96 -25.92 -3.03
C ARG A 390 -2.89 -26.90 -3.69
N PHE A 391 -4.14 -26.90 -3.25
CA PHE A 391 -5.19 -27.78 -3.76
C PHE A 391 -6.55 -27.07 -3.70
N PHE A 392 -7.57 -27.71 -4.25
CA PHE A 392 -8.93 -27.20 -4.23
C PHE A 392 -9.84 -28.13 -3.43
N ILE A 393 -10.71 -27.54 -2.61
CA ILE A 393 -11.81 -28.23 -1.97
C ILE A 393 -13.13 -27.77 -2.60
N SER A 394 -14.14 -28.65 -2.58
CA SER A 394 -15.48 -28.27 -3.05
C SER A 394 -16.29 -27.69 -1.88
N ALA A 395 -16.85 -26.50 -2.08
CA ALA A 395 -17.84 -25.92 -1.19
C ALA A 395 -19.20 -26.66 -1.30
N ARG A 396 -20.19 -26.26 -0.50
CA ARG A 396 -21.53 -26.90 -0.50
C ARG A 396 -22.30 -26.67 -1.79
N ASP A 397 -21.99 -25.60 -2.51
CA ASP A 397 -22.51 -25.21 -3.81
C ASP A 397 -21.65 -25.70 -4.99
N GLU A 398 -20.72 -26.63 -4.73
CA GLU A 398 -19.78 -27.25 -5.67
C GLU A 398 -18.67 -26.31 -6.18
N GLU A 399 -18.65 -25.05 -5.77
CA GLU A 399 -17.56 -24.10 -6.12
C GLU A 399 -16.22 -24.60 -5.56
N LYS A 400 -15.14 -24.32 -6.32
CA LYS A 400 -13.78 -24.74 -5.98
C LYS A 400 -13.06 -23.68 -5.18
N ILE A 401 -12.82 -23.94 -3.90
CA ILE A 401 -12.10 -23.06 -3.00
C ILE A 401 -10.61 -23.42 -3.01
N PRO A 402 -9.70 -22.53 -3.40
CA PRO A 402 -8.27 -22.77 -3.30
C PRO A 402 -7.83 -22.76 -1.82
N VAL A 403 -7.06 -23.76 -1.45
CA VAL A 403 -6.47 -23.90 -0.11
C VAL A 403 -4.97 -24.03 -0.26
N VAL A 404 -4.25 -23.31 0.59
CA VAL A 404 -2.79 -23.38 0.68
C VAL A 404 -2.43 -23.85 2.08
N THR A 405 -1.49 -24.78 2.18
CA THR A 405 -1.01 -25.31 3.45
C THR A 405 0.49 -25.20 3.56
N ILE A 406 0.97 -25.05 4.79
CA ILE A 406 2.38 -25.20 5.17
C ILE A 406 2.46 -26.08 6.40
N ALA A 407 3.46 -26.96 6.44
CA ALA A 407 3.79 -27.75 7.61
C ALA A 407 5.31 -27.99 7.68
N HIS A 408 5.84 -28.17 8.87
CA HIS A 408 7.20 -28.70 9.02
C HIS A 408 7.24 -30.15 8.52
N LYS A 409 8.31 -30.58 7.86
CA LYS A 409 8.41 -31.91 7.24
C LYS A 409 8.32 -33.07 8.23
N ASP A 410 8.70 -32.83 9.48
CA ASP A 410 8.61 -33.82 10.55
C ASP A 410 7.21 -33.91 11.18
N THR A 411 6.25 -33.09 10.71
CA THR A 411 4.87 -33.12 11.22
C THR A 411 4.17 -34.41 10.84
N VAL A 412 3.61 -35.09 11.86
CA VAL A 412 2.80 -36.31 11.64
C VAL A 412 1.38 -35.92 11.23
N ALA A 413 1.08 -36.06 9.94
CA ALA A 413 -0.13 -35.53 9.31
C ALA A 413 -1.46 -35.92 9.98
N ASP A 414 -1.54 -37.17 10.52
CA ASP A 414 -2.80 -37.74 11.04
C ASP A 414 -3.15 -37.25 12.46
N SER A 415 -2.23 -36.58 13.16
CA SER A 415 -2.43 -36.12 14.55
C SER A 415 -2.05 -34.69 14.82
N ALA A 416 -1.55 -33.96 13.83
CA ALA A 416 -1.12 -32.58 14.00
C ALA A 416 -2.33 -31.64 14.14
N PRO A 417 -2.31 -30.70 15.09
CA PRO A 417 -3.26 -29.60 15.15
C PRO A 417 -3.17 -28.72 13.90
N ILE A 418 -4.28 -28.12 13.50
CA ILE A 418 -4.37 -27.29 12.31
C ILE A 418 -4.86 -25.90 12.69
N LEU A 419 -4.09 -24.87 12.32
CA LEU A 419 -4.55 -23.48 12.33
C LEU A 419 -5.20 -23.14 10.99
N PHE A 420 -6.51 -22.88 11.01
CA PHE A 420 -7.22 -22.32 9.86
C PHE A 420 -7.16 -20.80 9.89
N TYR A 421 -6.72 -20.21 8.78
CA TYR A 421 -6.69 -18.76 8.61
C TYR A 421 -7.41 -18.35 7.32
N GLY A 422 -8.36 -17.46 7.43
CA GLY A 422 -9.15 -16.93 6.32
C GLY A 422 -9.84 -15.64 6.71
N TYR A 423 -10.40 -14.94 5.74
CA TYR A 423 -11.17 -13.72 5.98
C TYR A 423 -12.58 -13.84 5.36
N GLY A 424 -12.74 -13.67 4.07
CA GLY A 424 -14.02 -13.94 3.39
C GLY A 424 -15.00 -12.75 3.39
N SER A 425 -14.50 -11.49 3.57
CA SER A 425 -15.31 -10.28 3.51
C SER A 425 -14.64 -9.24 2.61
N TYR A 426 -15.42 -8.29 2.07
CA TYR A 426 -14.95 -7.15 1.25
C TYR A 426 -14.07 -7.53 0.05
N GLY A 427 -14.18 -8.76 -0.49
CA GLY A 427 -13.31 -9.23 -1.58
C GLY A 427 -11.84 -9.41 -1.20
N ILE A 428 -11.49 -9.36 0.10
CA ILE A 428 -10.12 -9.48 0.59
C ILE A 428 -9.67 -10.94 0.48
N ASN A 429 -8.54 -11.16 -0.19
CA ASN A 429 -7.89 -12.46 -0.32
C ASN A 429 -6.78 -12.61 0.71
N ILE A 430 -6.65 -13.84 1.27
CA ILE A 430 -5.51 -14.22 2.09
C ILE A 430 -4.54 -14.99 1.21
N ASP A 431 -3.58 -14.27 0.67
CA ASP A 431 -2.58 -14.84 -0.23
C ASP A 431 -1.45 -15.55 0.53
N ALA A 432 -0.74 -16.42 -0.18
CA ALA A 432 0.35 -17.23 0.38
C ALA A 432 1.61 -16.36 0.61
N GLN A 433 1.58 -15.56 1.66
CA GLN A 433 2.68 -14.68 2.06
C GLN A 433 3.52 -15.29 3.18
N PHE A 434 4.82 -14.99 3.19
CA PHE A 434 5.68 -15.29 4.33
C PHE A 434 5.27 -14.45 5.54
N ARG A 435 5.10 -15.11 6.67
CA ARG A 435 4.76 -14.48 7.94
C ARG A 435 5.70 -15.00 9.03
N GLU A 436 6.59 -14.16 9.49
CA GLU A 436 7.57 -14.50 10.53
C GLU A 436 6.90 -14.99 11.81
N SER A 437 5.79 -14.35 12.20
CA SER A 437 5.02 -14.72 13.38
C SER A 437 4.40 -16.13 13.34
N LEU A 438 4.35 -16.77 12.17
CA LEU A 438 3.89 -18.17 12.06
C LEU A 438 5.01 -19.19 12.29
N ILE A 439 6.29 -18.80 12.26
CA ILE A 439 7.40 -19.74 12.42
C ILE A 439 7.38 -20.42 13.80
N PRO A 440 7.33 -19.67 14.92
CA PRO A 440 7.22 -20.30 16.25
C PRO A 440 5.98 -21.18 16.38
N LEU A 441 4.86 -20.74 15.81
CA LEU A 441 3.62 -21.51 15.84
C LEU A 441 3.76 -22.84 15.08
N LEU A 442 4.39 -22.82 13.89
CA LEU A 442 4.65 -24.05 13.12
C LEU A 442 5.61 -25.00 13.84
N LEU A 443 6.57 -24.47 14.57
CA LEU A 443 7.50 -25.27 15.39
C LEU A 443 6.78 -25.82 16.63
N SER A 444 5.93 -25.03 17.31
CA SER A 444 5.18 -25.47 18.49
C SER A 444 4.16 -26.55 18.15
N LEU A 445 3.55 -26.52 16.96
CA LEU A 445 2.60 -27.54 16.49
C LEU A 445 3.24 -28.94 16.27
N ILE A 446 4.56 -29.02 16.25
CA ILE A 446 5.28 -30.32 16.21
C ILE A 446 5.27 -31.01 17.59
N HIS A 447 5.13 -30.23 18.66
CA HIS A 447 5.26 -30.69 20.04
C HIS A 447 3.91 -30.82 20.78
N ILE A 448 2.82 -30.44 20.17
CA ILE A 448 1.47 -30.59 20.70
C ILE A 448 0.84 -31.85 20.09
#